data_9e91d39f5e3e56913cc6462649333302
#
_entry.id   9e91d39f5e3e56913cc6462649333302
#
_cell.length_a   1.000
_cell.length_b   1.000
_cell.length_c   1.000
_cell.angle_alpha   90.00
_cell.angle_beta   90.00
_cell.angle_gamma   90.00
#
_symmetry.space_group_name_H-M   'P 1'
#
loop_
_entity.id
_entity.type
_entity.pdbx_description
1 polymer ?
#
loop_
_entity_poly.entity_id
_entity_poly.type
_entity_poly.pdbx_seq_one_letter_code
_entity_poly.pdbx_strand_id
1 'polypeptide(L)'
;MTSDIDVEFAPGTTDDEYLSSLEAFLQRDPHLFEPELILFQAGVDGLETDKLGQLCLSHEGLRHRNGLVFSLAVSCGIPLVITMGGGYSSPLSPSVKAHGELFLQAAHSRA
;
A
#
# COMPACT_ATOMS: atom_id res chain seq x y z
N MET A 1 -21.33 3.37 5.80
CA MET A 1 -20.07 3.77 6.46
C MET A 1 -19.29 4.69 5.55
N THR A 2 -18.83 5.80 6.07
CA THR A 2 -18.03 6.76 5.31
C THR A 2 -16.61 6.80 5.85
N SER A 3 -15.64 6.92 4.94
CA SER A 3 -14.25 7.11 5.33
C SER A 3 -14.04 8.54 5.83
N ASP A 4 -13.03 8.73 6.65
CA ASP A 4 -12.62 10.07 7.08
C ASP A 4 -11.92 10.83 5.95
N ILE A 5 -11.11 10.12 5.17
CA ILE A 5 -10.35 10.69 4.05
C ILE A 5 -10.38 9.73 2.88
N ASP A 6 -10.80 10.23 1.73
CA ASP A 6 -10.79 9.49 0.47
C ASP A 6 -9.92 10.24 -0.54
N VAL A 7 -9.01 9.51 -1.19
CA VAL A 7 -8.18 10.05 -2.27
C VAL A 7 -8.48 9.27 -3.54
N GLU A 8 -9.01 9.94 -4.54
CA GLU A 8 -9.39 9.32 -5.80
C GLU A 8 -8.25 9.44 -6.82
N PHE A 9 -8.07 8.38 -7.61
CA PHE A 9 -7.13 8.35 -8.71
C PHE A 9 -7.83 8.00 -10.01
N ALA A 10 -7.40 8.64 -11.10
CA ALA A 10 -7.90 8.30 -12.41
C ALA A 10 -7.44 6.90 -12.84
N PRO A 11 -8.22 6.18 -13.65
CA PRO A 11 -7.74 4.92 -14.23
C PRO A 11 -6.42 5.13 -14.96
N GLY A 12 -5.48 4.20 -14.81
CA GLY A 12 -4.16 4.29 -15.42
C GLY A 12 -3.13 5.08 -14.63
N THR A 13 -3.47 5.54 -13.41
CA THR A 13 -2.51 6.24 -12.55
C THR A 13 -1.29 5.37 -12.28
N THR A 14 -0.11 5.93 -12.47
CA THR A 14 1.17 5.24 -12.30
C THR A 14 1.80 5.57 -10.94
N ASP A 15 3.01 5.03 -10.70
CA ASP A 15 3.69 5.11 -9.42
C ASP A 15 3.85 6.54 -8.89
N ASP A 16 4.34 7.47 -9.73
CA ASP A 16 4.73 8.80 -9.26
C ASP A 16 3.57 9.55 -8.61
N GLU A 17 2.43 9.59 -9.28
CA GLU A 17 1.25 10.31 -8.77
C GLU A 17 0.70 9.63 -7.52
N TYR A 18 0.60 8.30 -7.56
CA TYR A 18 0.10 7.53 -6.43
C TYR A 18 0.97 7.69 -5.19
N LEU A 19 2.30 7.52 -5.35
CA LEU A 19 3.24 7.61 -4.23
C LEU A 19 3.33 9.02 -3.66
N SER A 20 3.29 10.05 -4.49
CA SER A 20 3.30 11.44 -4.02
C SER A 20 2.08 11.75 -3.15
N SER A 21 0.91 11.29 -3.56
CA SER A 21 -0.32 11.47 -2.79
C SER A 21 -0.28 10.71 -1.47
N LEU A 22 0.21 9.47 -1.49
CA LEU A 22 0.33 8.67 -0.29
C LEU A 22 1.33 9.28 0.69
N GLU A 23 2.47 9.72 0.21
CA GLU A 23 3.49 10.35 1.05
C GLU A 23 2.97 11.61 1.73
N ALA A 24 2.27 12.47 0.99
CA ALA A 24 1.67 13.68 1.55
C ALA A 24 0.64 13.34 2.64
N PHE A 25 -0.19 12.33 2.41
CA PHE A 25 -1.15 11.85 3.39
C PHE A 25 -0.46 11.35 4.66
N LEU A 26 0.55 10.50 4.52
CA LEU A 26 1.22 9.88 5.66
C LEU A 26 2.02 10.87 6.51
N GLN A 27 2.49 11.97 5.91
CA GLN A 27 3.22 13.00 6.64
C GLN A 27 2.32 13.87 7.51
N ARG A 28 1.03 13.93 7.22
CA ARG A 28 0.11 14.85 7.90
C ARG A 28 -1.00 14.14 8.64
N ASP A 29 -1.83 13.40 7.92
CA ASP A 29 -3.13 12.97 8.44
C ASP A 29 -3.06 11.94 9.56
N PRO A 30 -2.21 10.91 9.52
CA PRO A 30 -2.08 9.99 10.64
C PRO A 30 -1.66 10.66 11.94
N HIS A 31 -0.83 11.71 11.86
CA HIS A 31 -0.39 12.44 13.05
C HIS A 31 -1.53 13.26 13.67
N LEU A 32 -2.49 13.69 12.86
CA LEU A 32 -3.66 14.42 13.36
C LEU A 32 -4.64 13.49 14.09
N PHE A 33 -4.77 12.25 13.65
CA PHE A 33 -5.69 11.28 14.25
C PHE A 33 -5.11 10.57 15.47
N GLU A 34 -3.80 10.56 15.62
CA GLU A 34 -3.09 9.87 16.71
C GLU A 34 -3.54 8.41 16.88
N PRO A 35 -3.41 7.58 15.84
CA PRO A 35 -3.93 6.20 15.90
C PRO A 35 -3.14 5.35 16.88
N GLU A 36 -3.83 4.41 17.53
CA GLU A 36 -3.22 3.42 18.41
C GLU A 36 -2.94 2.10 17.71
N LEU A 37 -3.56 1.90 16.56
CA LEU A 37 -3.42 0.70 15.74
C LEU A 37 -3.62 1.08 14.27
N ILE A 38 -2.78 0.52 13.41
CA ILE A 38 -2.92 0.69 11.95
C ILE A 38 -3.33 -0.63 11.35
N LEU A 39 -4.43 -0.62 10.60
CA LEU A 39 -4.85 -1.74 9.78
C LEU A 39 -4.51 -1.40 8.32
N PHE A 40 -3.53 -2.09 7.77
CA PHE A 40 -3.06 -1.86 6.41
C PHE A 40 -3.58 -2.96 5.50
N GLN A 41 -4.56 -2.61 4.67
CA GLN A 41 -5.01 -3.50 3.62
C GLN A 41 -4.05 -3.37 2.44
N ALA A 42 -3.10 -4.28 2.37
CA ALA A 42 -2.01 -4.25 1.39
C ALA A 42 -2.39 -5.03 0.13
N GLY A 43 -3.48 -4.65 -0.50
CA GLY A 43 -3.92 -5.27 -1.73
C GLY A 43 -2.92 -5.06 -2.87
N VAL A 44 -2.93 -5.95 -3.85
CA VAL A 44 -2.06 -5.88 -5.03
C VAL A 44 -2.84 -5.64 -6.32
N ASP A 45 -4.10 -5.28 -6.22
CA ASP A 45 -4.95 -4.96 -7.36
C ASP A 45 -4.55 -3.66 -8.07
N GLY A 46 -3.66 -2.87 -7.47
CA GLY A 46 -3.09 -1.68 -8.12
C GLY A 46 -2.03 -1.97 -9.16
N LEU A 47 -1.55 -3.22 -9.27
CA LEU A 47 -0.57 -3.59 -10.29
C LEU A 47 -1.10 -3.35 -11.70
N GLU A 48 -0.22 -2.89 -12.59
CA GLU A 48 -0.57 -2.66 -14.00
C GLU A 48 -1.04 -3.93 -14.72
N THR A 49 -0.66 -5.12 -14.22
CA THR A 49 -1.05 -6.41 -14.76
C THR A 49 -2.37 -6.93 -14.21
N ASP A 50 -2.93 -6.29 -13.18
CA ASP A 50 -4.19 -6.73 -12.59
C ASP A 50 -5.36 -6.34 -13.50
N LYS A 51 -6.17 -7.34 -13.88
CA LYS A 51 -7.26 -7.14 -14.84
C LYS A 51 -8.52 -6.50 -14.24
N LEU A 52 -8.64 -6.45 -12.92
CA LEU A 52 -9.78 -5.84 -12.24
C LEU A 52 -9.44 -4.47 -11.65
N GLY A 53 -8.17 -4.23 -11.36
CA GLY A 53 -7.72 -2.94 -10.88
C GLY A 53 -7.59 -1.92 -11.99
N GLN A 54 -7.71 -0.66 -11.66
CA GLN A 54 -7.65 0.44 -12.63
C GLN A 54 -6.36 1.25 -12.57
N LEU A 55 -5.50 0.99 -11.58
CA LEU A 55 -4.21 1.66 -11.46
C LEU A 55 -3.15 0.92 -12.26
N CYS A 56 -2.05 1.60 -12.56
CA CYS A 56 -0.94 1.05 -13.32
C CYS A 56 0.36 1.11 -12.50
N LEU A 57 0.34 0.51 -11.33
CA LEU A 57 1.51 0.49 -10.44
C LEU A 57 2.47 -0.64 -10.82
N SER A 58 3.77 -0.38 -10.62
CA SER A 58 4.81 -1.39 -10.76
C SER A 58 5.01 -2.17 -9.46
N HIS A 59 5.75 -3.28 -9.52
CA HIS A 59 6.17 -4.00 -8.31
C HIS A 59 7.00 -3.11 -7.40
N GLU A 60 7.88 -2.30 -7.97
CA GLU A 60 8.69 -1.36 -7.20
C GLU A 60 7.81 -0.30 -6.55
N GLY A 61 6.78 0.18 -7.25
CA GLY A 61 5.80 1.11 -6.69
C GLY A 61 5.06 0.53 -5.50
N LEU A 62 4.62 -0.72 -5.58
CA LEU A 62 3.99 -1.40 -4.45
C LEU A 62 4.97 -1.57 -3.28
N ARG A 63 6.22 -1.91 -3.57
CA ARG A 63 7.26 -2.02 -2.54
C ARG A 63 7.47 -0.69 -1.84
N HIS A 64 7.53 0.40 -2.59
CA HIS A 64 7.68 1.74 -2.04
C HIS A 64 6.47 2.11 -1.17
N ARG A 65 5.26 1.81 -1.64
CA ARG A 65 4.04 1.99 -0.84
C ARG A 65 4.13 1.29 0.50
N ASN A 66 4.50 0.01 0.48
CA ASN A 66 4.61 -0.80 1.69
C ASN A 66 5.66 -0.20 2.63
N GLY A 67 6.80 0.21 2.08
CA GLY A 67 7.87 0.82 2.86
C GLY A 67 7.44 2.11 3.57
N LEU A 68 6.67 2.94 2.91
CA LEU A 68 6.15 4.17 3.51
C LEU A 68 5.24 3.89 4.71
N VAL A 69 4.35 2.92 4.58
CA VAL A 69 3.43 2.54 5.67
C VAL A 69 4.21 1.91 6.83
N PHE A 70 5.14 0.98 6.54
CA PHE A 70 5.94 0.33 7.56
C PHE A 70 6.81 1.33 8.32
N SER A 71 7.42 2.27 7.61
CA SER A 71 8.25 3.31 8.23
C SER A 71 7.43 4.19 9.16
N LEU A 72 6.22 4.54 8.79
CA LEU A 72 5.33 5.32 9.66
C LEU A 72 5.04 4.55 10.95
N ALA A 73 4.66 3.28 10.84
CA ALA A 73 4.33 2.46 12.00
C ALA A 73 5.53 2.32 12.94
N VAL A 74 6.73 2.06 12.40
CA VAL A 74 7.95 1.92 13.19
C VAL A 74 8.33 3.26 13.85
N SER A 75 8.31 4.35 13.10
CA SER A 75 8.69 5.67 13.61
C SER A 75 7.78 6.14 14.73
N CYS A 76 6.50 5.87 14.63
CA CYS A 76 5.51 6.29 15.62
C CYS A 76 5.31 5.26 16.73
N GLY A 77 5.92 4.08 16.62
CA GLY A 77 5.74 3.01 17.60
C GLY A 77 4.32 2.45 17.63
N ILE A 78 3.64 2.43 16.48
CA ILE A 78 2.24 2.00 16.38
C ILE A 78 2.19 0.57 15.85
N PRO A 79 1.43 -0.35 16.52
CA PRO A 79 1.23 -1.69 16.00
C PRO A 79 0.55 -1.66 14.62
N LEU A 80 0.94 -2.57 13.75
CA LEU A 80 0.46 -2.67 12.38
C LEU A 80 -0.07 -4.07 12.11
N VAL A 81 -1.29 -4.17 11.61
CA VAL A 81 -1.87 -5.42 11.11
C VAL A 81 -1.97 -5.31 9.59
N ILE A 82 -1.46 -6.31 8.90
CA ILE A 82 -1.44 -6.35 7.44
C ILE A 82 -2.48 -7.36 6.97
N THR A 83 -3.37 -6.93 6.09
CA THR A 83 -4.32 -7.82 5.45
C THR A 83 -4.03 -7.88 3.95
N MET A 84 -4.32 -9.03 3.33
CA MET A 84 -4.16 -9.22 1.91
C MET A 84 -5.47 -8.95 1.18
N GLY A 85 -5.37 -8.57 -0.10
CA GLY A 85 -6.54 -8.38 -0.95
C GLY A 85 -6.14 -8.26 -2.41
N GLY A 86 -7.08 -8.54 -3.31
CA GLY A 86 -6.87 -8.43 -4.74
C GLY A 86 -5.94 -9.52 -5.29
N GLY A 87 -5.32 -9.24 -6.42
CA GLY A 87 -4.38 -10.18 -7.02
C GLY A 87 -4.97 -10.91 -8.23
N TYR A 88 -5.50 -10.14 -9.17
CA TYR A 88 -6.18 -10.68 -10.36
C TYR A 88 -5.37 -10.46 -11.63
N SER A 89 -4.03 -10.47 -11.52
CA SER A 89 -3.16 -10.35 -12.68
C SER A 89 -3.34 -11.55 -13.62
N SER A 90 -3.14 -11.30 -14.89
CA SER A 90 -3.17 -12.35 -15.92
C SER A 90 -1.85 -12.28 -16.71
N PRO A 91 -0.92 -13.23 -16.51
CA PRO A 91 -0.99 -14.40 -15.61
C PRO A 91 -0.96 -14.03 -14.12
N LEU A 92 -1.19 -15.01 -13.24
CA LEU A 92 -1.23 -14.79 -11.80
C LEU A 92 0.13 -14.54 -11.16
N SER A 93 1.22 -14.96 -11.80
CA SER A 93 2.56 -14.87 -11.21
C SER A 93 2.95 -13.47 -10.70
N PRO A 94 2.60 -12.34 -11.36
CA PRO A 94 2.89 -11.03 -10.79
C PRO A 94 2.20 -10.77 -9.45
N SER A 95 0.97 -11.25 -9.28
CA SER A 95 0.24 -11.11 -8.00
C SER A 95 0.90 -11.92 -6.89
N VAL A 96 1.29 -13.16 -7.20
CA VAL A 96 1.98 -14.01 -6.23
C VAL A 96 3.31 -13.39 -5.81
N LYS A 97 4.07 -12.85 -6.76
CA LYS A 97 5.32 -12.16 -6.47
C LYS A 97 5.10 -10.95 -5.55
N ALA A 98 4.09 -10.14 -5.83
CA ALA A 98 3.79 -8.95 -5.05
C ALA A 98 3.42 -9.31 -3.60
N HIS A 99 2.60 -10.32 -3.40
CA HIS A 99 2.25 -10.78 -2.05
C HIS A 99 3.48 -11.32 -1.31
N GLY A 100 4.33 -12.11 -1.99
CA GLY A 100 5.56 -12.63 -1.40
C GLY A 100 6.50 -11.52 -0.96
N GLU A 101 6.70 -10.51 -1.80
CA GLU A 101 7.55 -9.36 -1.48
C GLU A 101 7.01 -8.58 -0.28
N LEU A 102 5.69 -8.44 -0.15
CA LEU A 102 5.06 -7.79 0.98
C LEU A 102 5.44 -8.46 2.31
N PHE A 103 5.35 -9.79 2.38
CA PHE A 103 5.69 -10.51 3.61
C PHE A 103 7.18 -10.44 3.95
N LEU A 104 8.05 -10.56 2.95
CA LEU A 104 9.50 -10.41 3.16
C LEU A 104 9.83 -9.01 3.66
N GLN A 105 9.23 -8.00 3.08
CA GLN A 105 9.45 -6.62 3.46
C GLN A 105 8.97 -6.34 4.89
N ALA A 106 7.82 -6.88 5.26
CA ALA A 106 7.28 -6.73 6.62
C ALA A 106 8.21 -7.37 7.64
N ALA A 107 8.74 -8.57 7.36
CA ALA A 107 9.68 -9.24 8.24
C ALA A 107 10.96 -8.42 8.43
N HIS A 108 11.52 -7.85 7.36
CA HIS A 108 12.74 -7.05 7.42
C HIS A 108 12.54 -5.72 8.16
N SER A 109 11.35 -5.10 8.09
CA SER A 109 11.09 -3.83 8.75
C SER A 109 11.12 -3.92 10.27
N ARG A 110 10.99 -5.11 10.82
CA ARG A 110 10.97 -5.37 12.26
C ARG A 110 12.28 -5.99 12.77
N ALA A 111 13.20 -6.24 11.88
CA ALA A 111 14.50 -6.85 12.25
C ALA A 111 15.41 -5.85 12.97
#